data_666a68b9ac8d5488e0b092d692b9290c
#
_entry.id   666a68b9ac8d5488e0b092d692b9290c
#
_cell.length_a   1.000
_cell.length_b   1.000
_cell.length_c   1.000
_cell.angle_alpha   90.00
_cell.angle_beta   90.00
_cell.angle_gamma   90.00
#
_symmetry.space_group_name_H-M   'P 1'
#
loop_
_entity.id
_entity.type
_entity.pdbx_description
1 polymer ?
#
loop_
_entity_poly.entity_id
_entity_poly.type
_entity_poly.pdbx_seq_one_letter_code
_entity_poly.pdbx_strand_id
1 'polypeptide(L)'
;EIMPSLVGSEMCIRDRLQPIQSKIYEIRGQRVMLDRDLAELYQVTTSALNQAVKRNIERFPPDFMFQLTDAETENWKSQIVITNSITMGLRRNPYAFTEQGVSMLSAVLKSSVAIQVSIAIMRAFVAMRNYITTTTTVTAELAEIRAKLALLERVDADNAEAVSDLSEDMRKELDNIYNAIAALSVKIPQARKPARKIGFQQAEQKAEE
;
A
#
# COMPACT_ATOMS: atom_id res chain seq x y z
N GLU A 1 -28.77 1.90 -27.25
CA GLU A 1 -28.68 3.21 -26.56
C GLU A 1 -28.29 2.96 -25.12
N ILE A 2 -27.00 3.08 -24.82
CA ILE A 2 -26.45 2.84 -23.47
C ILE A 2 -26.25 4.20 -22.81
N MET A 3 -26.94 4.37 -21.70
CA MET A 3 -26.97 5.59 -20.88
C MET A 3 -25.57 6.03 -20.38
N PRO A 4 -25.11 7.25 -20.69
CA PRO A 4 -23.92 7.84 -20.09
C PRO A 4 -24.29 8.79 -18.94
N SER A 5 -25.02 8.33 -17.92
CA SER A 5 -25.51 9.25 -16.87
C SER A 5 -24.96 8.99 -15.46
N LEU A 6 -24.19 7.94 -15.22
CA LEU A 6 -23.71 7.60 -13.87
C LEU A 6 -22.34 8.18 -13.51
N VAL A 7 -21.49 8.45 -14.50
CA VAL A 7 -20.12 8.95 -14.26
C VAL A 7 -20.09 10.41 -13.80
N GLY A 8 -21.02 11.22 -14.27
CA GLY A 8 -21.11 12.65 -13.91
C GLY A 8 -21.59 12.92 -12.47
N SER A 9 -22.43 12.03 -11.91
CA SER A 9 -22.97 12.20 -10.57
C SER A 9 -21.98 11.80 -9.46
N GLU A 10 -21.15 10.81 -9.70
CA GLU A 10 -20.13 10.39 -8.72
C GLU A 10 -18.97 11.39 -8.61
N MET A 11 -18.58 12.00 -9.72
CA MET A 11 -17.54 13.03 -9.75
C MET A 11 -17.98 14.29 -9.01
N CYS A 12 -19.23 14.74 -9.20
CA CYS A 12 -19.81 15.88 -8.45
C CYS A 12 -20.02 15.59 -6.96
N ILE A 13 -20.20 14.36 -6.56
CA ILE A 13 -20.33 13.96 -5.14
C ILE A 13 -18.94 13.94 -4.48
N ARG A 14 -17.93 13.42 -5.15
CA ARG A 14 -16.54 13.42 -4.66
C ARG A 14 -16.00 14.82 -4.40
N ASP A 15 -16.21 15.76 -5.32
CA ASP A 15 -15.74 17.14 -5.18
C ASP A 15 -16.41 17.89 -4.02
N ARG A 16 -17.63 17.52 -3.65
CA ARG A 16 -18.33 18.11 -2.49
C ARG A 16 -18.00 17.44 -1.16
N LEU A 17 -17.51 16.21 -1.17
CA LEU A 17 -17.15 15.47 0.06
C LEU A 17 -15.75 15.80 0.56
N GLN A 18 -14.80 16.11 -0.32
CA GLN A 18 -13.42 16.46 0.07
C GLN A 18 -13.33 17.62 1.06
N PRO A 19 -14.04 18.75 0.85
CA PRO A 19 -13.98 19.86 1.83
C PRO A 19 -14.62 19.51 3.18
N ILE A 20 -15.53 18.53 3.22
CA ILE A 20 -16.13 18.07 4.49
C ILE A 20 -15.19 17.09 5.19
N GLN A 21 -14.54 16.21 4.48
CA GLN A 21 -13.61 15.24 5.06
C GLN A 21 -12.42 15.92 5.75
N SER A 22 -11.91 17.02 5.19
CA SER A 22 -10.84 17.81 5.80
C SER A 22 -11.22 18.50 7.12
N LYS A 23 -12.53 18.57 7.44
CA LYS A 23 -13.07 19.13 8.68
C LYS A 23 -13.44 18.05 9.72
N ILE A 24 -13.11 16.79 9.44
CA ILE A 24 -13.25 15.66 10.38
C ILE A 24 -11.90 15.41 11.02
N TYR A 25 -11.81 15.60 12.33
CA TYR A 25 -10.59 15.45 13.13
C TYR A 25 -10.65 14.16 13.94
N GLU A 26 -9.49 13.63 14.31
CA GLU A 26 -9.39 12.52 15.26
C GLU A 26 -8.98 13.06 16.63
N ILE A 27 -9.89 12.99 17.60
CA ILE A 27 -9.69 13.46 18.98
C ILE A 27 -10.18 12.37 19.94
N ARG A 28 -9.34 11.99 20.90
CA ARG A 28 -9.59 10.87 21.85
C ARG A 28 -9.86 9.52 21.14
N GLY A 29 -9.24 9.27 19.97
CA GLY A 29 -9.49 8.06 19.18
C GLY A 29 -10.87 8.03 18.51
N GLN A 30 -11.62 9.14 18.52
CA GLN A 30 -12.92 9.28 17.88
C GLN A 30 -12.86 10.33 16.78
N ARG A 31 -13.61 10.10 15.71
CA ARG A 31 -13.77 11.09 14.65
C ARG A 31 -14.84 12.08 15.01
N VAL A 32 -14.46 13.33 14.97
CA VAL A 32 -15.30 14.43 15.41
C VAL A 32 -15.23 15.59 14.43
N MET A 33 -16.28 16.41 14.43
CA MET A 33 -16.29 17.71 13.81
C MET A 33 -16.46 18.78 14.89
N LEU A 34 -15.82 19.93 14.71
CA LEU A 34 -15.93 21.02 15.67
C LEU A 34 -17.17 21.89 15.41
N ASP A 35 -17.71 22.50 16.48
CA ASP A 35 -18.87 23.37 16.43
C ASP A 35 -18.70 24.53 15.43
N ARG A 36 -17.51 25.05 15.27
CA ARG A 36 -17.17 26.09 14.31
C ARG A 36 -17.32 25.61 12.86
N ASP A 37 -16.76 24.44 12.55
CA ASP A 37 -16.80 23.89 11.20
C ASP A 37 -18.21 23.45 10.81
N LEU A 38 -18.94 22.90 11.78
CA LEU A 38 -20.36 22.59 11.62
C LEU A 38 -21.19 23.84 11.38
N ALA A 39 -20.96 24.92 12.16
CA ALA A 39 -21.66 26.18 11.99
C ALA A 39 -21.44 26.77 10.59
N GLU A 40 -20.21 26.73 10.09
CA GLU A 40 -19.87 27.17 8.73
C GLU A 40 -20.61 26.32 7.67
N LEU A 41 -20.61 25.01 7.79
CA LEU A 41 -21.29 24.11 6.86
C LEU A 41 -22.81 24.31 6.88
N TYR A 42 -23.40 24.50 8.08
CA TYR A 42 -24.83 24.75 8.24
C TYR A 42 -25.23 26.20 7.93
N GLN A 43 -24.26 27.07 7.61
CA GLN A 43 -24.48 28.49 7.33
C GLN A 43 -25.15 29.24 8.50
N VAL A 44 -24.76 28.89 9.71
CA VAL A 44 -25.23 29.52 10.95
C VAL A 44 -24.03 30.02 11.76
N THR A 45 -24.29 30.89 12.73
CA THR A 45 -23.24 31.30 13.68
C THR A 45 -22.98 30.17 14.68
N THR A 46 -21.73 30.01 15.12
CA THR A 46 -21.35 29.05 16.17
C THR A 46 -22.18 29.26 17.45
N SER A 47 -22.53 30.55 17.76
CA SER A 47 -23.38 30.87 18.89
C SER A 47 -24.80 30.33 18.73
N ALA A 48 -25.40 30.46 17.54
CA ALA A 48 -26.74 29.95 17.25
C ALA A 48 -26.80 28.43 17.31
N LEU A 49 -25.79 27.76 16.72
CA LEU A 49 -25.65 26.31 16.79
C LEU A 49 -25.55 25.82 18.23
N ASN A 50 -24.63 26.41 19.01
CA ASN A 50 -24.44 26.04 20.41
C ASN A 50 -25.66 26.34 21.28
N GLN A 51 -26.44 27.39 20.96
CA GLN A 51 -27.70 27.69 21.63
C GLN A 51 -28.77 26.62 21.32
N ALA A 52 -28.85 26.17 20.05
CA ALA A 52 -29.77 25.10 19.65
C ALA A 52 -29.43 23.76 20.36
N VAL A 53 -28.15 23.44 20.47
CA VAL A 53 -27.68 22.28 21.24
C VAL A 53 -28.04 22.38 22.70
N LYS A 54 -27.78 23.53 23.36
CA LYS A 54 -28.10 23.74 24.76
C LYS A 54 -29.58 23.60 25.07
N ARG A 55 -30.45 24.05 24.16
CA ARG A 55 -31.91 23.89 24.30
C ARG A 55 -32.37 22.44 24.18
N ASN A 56 -31.54 21.57 23.62
CA ASN A 56 -31.83 20.16 23.40
C ASN A 56 -30.73 19.25 24.00
N ILE A 57 -30.17 19.67 25.13
CA ILE A 57 -28.98 19.03 25.72
C ILE A 57 -29.18 17.52 26.02
N GLU A 58 -30.42 17.13 26.34
CA GLU A 58 -30.80 15.74 26.58
C GLU A 58 -30.52 14.80 25.40
N ARG A 59 -30.43 15.38 24.19
CA ARG A 59 -30.12 14.64 22.96
C ARG A 59 -28.62 14.48 22.69
N PHE A 60 -27.78 15.11 23.51
CA PHE A 60 -26.34 15.15 23.34
C PHE A 60 -25.61 14.60 24.58
N PRO A 61 -25.66 13.28 24.79
CA PRO A 61 -24.90 12.67 25.86
C PRO A 61 -23.37 12.83 25.62
N PRO A 62 -22.52 12.57 26.61
CA PRO A 62 -21.06 12.78 26.53
C PRO A 62 -20.32 12.00 25.43
N ASP A 63 -20.90 10.92 24.95
CA ASP A 63 -20.42 10.11 23.82
C ASP A 63 -20.79 10.70 22.45
N PHE A 64 -21.79 11.60 22.38
CA PHE A 64 -22.20 12.28 21.15
C PHE A 64 -21.54 13.65 21.00
N MET A 65 -21.32 14.35 22.12
CA MET A 65 -20.71 15.67 22.14
C MET A 65 -19.90 15.87 23.42
N PHE A 66 -18.71 16.45 23.29
CA PHE A 66 -17.89 16.84 24.43
C PHE A 66 -17.17 18.18 24.14
N GLN A 67 -16.77 18.86 25.17
CA GLN A 67 -15.95 20.07 25.04
C GLN A 67 -14.46 19.68 25.10
N LEU A 68 -13.65 20.26 24.23
CA LEU A 68 -12.20 20.05 24.25
C LEU A 68 -11.60 20.67 25.53
N THR A 69 -10.54 20.05 26.02
CA THR A 69 -9.66 20.64 27.04
C THR A 69 -8.72 21.68 26.42
N ASP A 70 -8.07 22.48 27.24
CA ASP A 70 -7.08 23.47 26.77
C ASP A 70 -5.94 22.80 26.01
N ALA A 71 -5.43 21.68 26.52
CA ALA A 71 -4.36 20.92 25.88
C ALA A 71 -4.80 20.35 24.50
N GLU A 72 -6.00 19.80 24.39
CA GLU A 72 -6.54 19.29 23.13
C GLU A 72 -6.77 20.42 22.12
N THR A 73 -7.22 21.58 22.60
CA THR A 73 -7.42 22.77 21.76
C THR A 73 -6.09 23.30 21.20
N GLU A 74 -5.03 23.32 22.02
CA GLU A 74 -3.69 23.75 21.57
C GLU A 74 -3.07 22.73 20.58
N ASN A 75 -3.20 21.43 20.85
CA ASN A 75 -2.77 20.38 19.91
C ASN A 75 -3.50 20.48 18.57
N TRP A 76 -4.81 20.67 18.60
CA TRP A 76 -5.60 20.88 17.39
C TRP A 76 -5.17 22.13 16.63
N LYS A 77 -4.95 23.24 17.30
CA LYS A 77 -4.46 24.48 16.69
C LYS A 77 -3.10 24.28 16.01
N SER A 78 -2.16 23.60 16.67
CA SER A 78 -0.82 23.36 16.13
C SER A 78 -0.83 22.54 14.85
N GLN A 79 -1.76 21.58 14.72
CA GLN A 79 -1.93 20.78 13.51
C GLN A 79 -2.53 21.58 12.34
N ILE A 80 -3.37 22.58 12.63
CA ILE A 80 -4.07 23.38 11.60
C ILE A 80 -3.27 24.62 11.17
N VAL A 81 -2.42 25.17 12.04
CA VAL A 81 -1.55 26.33 11.71
C VAL A 81 -0.61 26.03 10.54
N ILE A 82 -0.30 24.75 10.27
CA ILE A 82 0.45 24.34 9.09
C ILE A 82 -0.36 24.55 7.78
N THR A 83 -1.70 24.61 7.85
CA THR A 83 -2.56 24.63 6.65
C THR A 83 -3.28 25.98 6.44
N ASN A 84 -3.60 26.76 7.48
CA ASN A 84 -4.28 28.04 7.32
C ASN A 84 -4.00 28.97 8.51
N SER A 85 -3.52 30.18 8.23
CA SER A 85 -3.25 31.28 9.16
C SER A 85 -4.52 31.89 9.77
N ILE A 86 -5.35 31.11 10.45
CA ILE A 86 -6.51 31.63 11.16
C ILE A 86 -6.25 31.52 12.67
N THR A 87 -5.36 32.36 13.15
CA THR A 87 -5.26 32.73 14.58
C THR A 87 -6.52 33.53 15.00
N MET A 88 -7.68 32.91 15.00
CA MET A 88 -8.83 33.46 15.65
C MET A 88 -8.73 33.18 17.16
N GLY A 89 -8.68 34.21 17.96
CA GLY A 89 -8.75 34.13 19.41
C GLY A 89 -10.02 33.37 19.85
N LEU A 90 -9.88 32.06 20.04
CA LEU A 90 -10.93 31.25 20.63
C LEU A 90 -11.10 31.71 22.09
N ARG A 91 -12.18 32.41 22.38
CA ARG A 91 -12.55 32.84 23.75
C ARG A 91 -13.00 31.65 24.60
N ARG A 92 -13.25 30.50 24.02
CA ARG A 92 -13.75 29.29 24.67
C ARG A 92 -13.32 28.06 23.89
N ASN A 93 -13.06 26.97 24.59
CA ASN A 93 -12.79 25.69 23.97
C ASN A 93 -13.96 25.22 23.11
N PRO A 94 -13.71 24.73 21.88
CA PRO A 94 -14.76 24.29 20.98
C PRO A 94 -15.46 23.05 21.50
N TYR A 95 -16.69 22.82 21.06
CA TYR A 95 -17.36 21.55 21.19
C TYR A 95 -17.01 20.65 20.01
N ALA A 96 -16.75 19.37 20.32
CA ALA A 96 -16.55 18.30 19.35
C ALA A 96 -17.80 17.43 19.28
N PHE A 97 -18.26 17.17 18.07
CA PHE A 97 -19.41 16.32 17.78
C PHE A 97 -18.95 15.06 17.06
N THR A 98 -19.31 13.91 17.59
CA THR A 98 -19.10 12.61 16.93
C THR A 98 -20.08 12.45 15.77
N GLU A 99 -19.96 11.37 14.99
CA GLU A 99 -20.91 11.05 13.92
C GLU A 99 -22.35 11.02 14.45
N GLN A 100 -22.58 10.43 15.62
CA GLN A 100 -23.87 10.37 16.29
C GLN A 100 -24.34 11.76 16.73
N GLY A 101 -23.43 12.59 17.22
CA GLY A 101 -23.74 13.98 17.60
C GLY A 101 -24.17 14.81 16.40
N VAL A 102 -23.51 14.67 15.24
CA VAL A 102 -23.92 15.34 14.00
C VAL A 102 -25.28 14.81 13.52
N SER A 103 -25.53 13.51 13.66
CA SER A 103 -26.85 12.94 13.35
C SER A 103 -27.96 13.57 14.22
N MET A 104 -27.69 13.79 15.51
CA MET A 104 -28.65 14.50 16.38
C MET A 104 -28.83 15.98 16.01
N LEU A 105 -27.77 16.67 15.54
CA LEU A 105 -27.88 18.03 15.03
C LEU A 105 -28.86 18.15 13.86
N SER A 106 -28.91 17.15 12.98
CA SER A 106 -29.86 17.14 11.86
C SER A 106 -31.32 17.15 12.30
N ALA A 107 -31.64 16.58 13.47
CA ALA A 107 -32.96 16.60 14.06
C ALA A 107 -33.29 17.93 14.76
N VAL A 108 -32.27 18.68 15.17
CA VAL A 108 -32.42 19.96 15.87
C VAL A 108 -32.48 21.14 14.89
N LEU A 109 -31.68 21.07 13.81
CA LEU A 109 -31.60 22.11 12.77
C LEU A 109 -32.54 21.75 11.61
N LYS A 110 -33.72 22.45 11.57
CA LYS A 110 -34.83 22.09 10.66
C LYS A 110 -34.82 22.84 9.32
N SER A 111 -33.71 23.49 8.91
CA SER A 111 -33.67 24.18 7.63
C SER A 111 -33.40 23.18 6.45
N SER A 112 -33.84 23.53 5.25
CA SER A 112 -33.58 22.75 4.05
C SER A 112 -32.07 22.59 3.78
N VAL A 113 -31.29 23.63 4.06
CA VAL A 113 -29.81 23.60 3.98
C VAL A 113 -29.25 22.62 5.00
N ALA A 114 -29.76 22.62 6.24
CA ALA A 114 -29.31 21.72 7.27
C ALA A 114 -29.53 20.24 6.88
N ILE A 115 -30.62 19.92 6.24
CA ILE A 115 -30.90 18.55 5.78
C ILE A 115 -29.84 18.10 4.75
N GLN A 116 -29.58 18.92 3.73
CA GLN A 116 -28.61 18.60 2.67
C GLN A 116 -27.18 18.47 3.23
N VAL A 117 -26.79 19.39 4.11
CA VAL A 117 -25.48 19.39 4.77
C VAL A 117 -25.34 18.14 5.66
N SER A 118 -26.36 17.80 6.43
CA SER A 118 -26.35 16.59 7.28
C SER A 118 -26.15 15.33 6.46
N ILE A 119 -26.84 15.19 5.33
CA ILE A 119 -26.66 14.07 4.41
C ILE A 119 -25.22 14.02 3.89
N ALA A 120 -24.65 15.16 3.48
CA ALA A 120 -23.28 15.24 2.99
C ALA A 120 -22.24 14.87 4.07
N ILE A 121 -22.43 15.34 5.30
CA ILE A 121 -21.57 15.02 6.44
C ILE A 121 -21.65 13.51 6.77
N MET A 122 -22.84 12.93 6.83
CA MET A 122 -22.99 11.50 7.07
C MET A 122 -22.28 10.66 6.00
N ARG A 123 -22.42 11.03 4.73
CA ARG A 123 -21.70 10.38 3.64
C ARG A 123 -20.18 10.50 3.80
N ALA A 124 -19.68 11.65 4.26
CA ALA A 124 -18.26 11.86 4.51
C ALA A 124 -17.73 10.95 5.64
N PHE A 125 -18.48 10.82 6.75
CA PHE A 125 -18.12 9.90 7.83
C PHE A 125 -18.10 8.45 7.37
N VAL A 126 -19.11 8.01 6.62
CA VAL A 126 -19.17 6.65 6.05
C VAL A 126 -18.01 6.40 5.10
N ALA A 127 -17.73 7.34 4.19
CA ALA A 127 -16.60 7.22 3.25
C ALA A 127 -15.26 7.11 3.98
N MET A 128 -15.07 7.89 5.04
CA MET A 128 -13.86 7.88 5.86
C MET A 128 -13.71 6.58 6.67
N ARG A 129 -14.81 6.02 7.16
CA ARG A 129 -14.82 4.71 7.82
C ARG A 129 -14.42 3.60 6.86
N ASN A 130 -15.02 3.57 5.67
CA ASN A 130 -14.72 2.57 4.65
C ASN A 130 -13.26 2.66 4.18
N TYR A 131 -12.72 3.87 4.02
CA TYR A 131 -11.32 4.08 3.66
C TYR A 131 -10.36 3.45 4.67
N ILE A 132 -10.59 3.59 5.97
CA ILE A 132 -9.72 3.00 7.00
C ILE A 132 -9.86 1.47 7.02
N THR A 133 -11.08 0.94 6.92
CA THR A 133 -11.28 -0.51 6.87
C THR A 133 -10.53 -1.10 5.67
N THR A 134 -10.62 -0.47 4.51
CA THR A 134 -9.89 -0.92 3.31
C THR A 134 -8.38 -0.81 3.49
N THR A 135 -7.89 0.28 4.10
CA THR A 135 -6.44 0.47 4.33
C THR A 135 -5.88 -0.58 5.30
N THR A 136 -6.61 -0.93 6.35
CA THR A 136 -6.17 -1.97 7.31
C THR A 136 -6.12 -3.36 6.68
N THR A 137 -7.07 -3.72 5.82
CA THR A 137 -7.03 -4.99 5.08
C THR A 137 -5.86 -5.04 4.10
N VAL A 138 -5.64 -3.98 3.34
CA VAL A 138 -4.50 -3.88 2.39
C VAL A 138 -3.16 -3.95 3.12
N THR A 139 -3.02 -3.31 4.28
CA THR A 139 -1.77 -3.41 5.06
C THR A 139 -1.52 -4.81 5.59
N ALA A 140 -2.56 -5.54 6.00
CA ALA A 140 -2.44 -6.94 6.43
C ALA A 140 -2.04 -7.86 5.26
N GLU A 141 -2.66 -7.69 4.09
CA GLU A 141 -2.30 -8.43 2.86
C GLU A 141 -0.86 -8.14 2.41
N LEU A 142 -0.42 -6.88 2.48
CA LEU A 142 0.96 -6.51 2.18
C LEU A 142 1.96 -7.13 3.16
N ALA A 143 1.62 -7.25 4.44
CA ALA A 143 2.46 -7.92 5.43
C ALA A 143 2.58 -9.43 5.12
N GLU A 144 1.49 -10.08 4.74
CA GLU A 144 1.48 -11.49 4.33
C GLU A 144 2.33 -11.71 3.05
N ILE A 145 2.19 -10.84 2.05
CA ILE A 145 2.98 -10.92 0.81
C ILE A 145 4.48 -10.74 1.11
N ARG A 146 4.85 -9.80 1.98
CA ARG A 146 6.24 -9.60 2.41
C ARG A 146 6.81 -10.83 3.12
N ALA A 147 6.02 -11.47 3.97
CA ALA A 147 6.43 -12.69 4.65
C ALA A 147 6.65 -13.85 3.65
N LYS A 148 5.79 -13.99 2.65
CA LYS A 148 5.95 -14.97 1.56
C LYS A 148 7.18 -14.70 0.71
N LEU A 149 7.46 -13.44 0.38
CA LEU A 149 8.67 -13.05 -0.36
C LEU A 149 9.94 -13.39 0.42
N ALA A 150 10.01 -13.08 1.69
CA ALA A 150 11.17 -13.42 2.53
C ALA A 150 11.40 -14.95 2.62
N LEU A 151 10.32 -15.75 2.64
CA LEU A 151 10.43 -17.19 2.59
C LEU A 151 10.98 -17.68 1.24
N LEU A 152 10.49 -17.12 0.12
CA LEU A 152 10.98 -17.46 -1.23
C LEU A 152 12.44 -17.08 -1.41
N GLU A 153 12.86 -15.90 -0.97
CA GLU A 153 14.27 -15.48 -1.00
C GLU A 153 15.18 -16.45 -0.25
N ARG A 154 14.71 -16.99 0.88
CA ARG A 154 15.47 -17.99 1.63
C ARG A 154 15.57 -19.32 0.87
N VAL A 155 14.46 -19.78 0.30
CA VAL A 155 14.44 -21.01 -0.51
C VAL A 155 15.34 -20.87 -1.75
N ASP A 156 15.33 -19.70 -2.39
CA ASP A 156 16.19 -19.42 -3.54
C ASP A 156 17.68 -19.41 -3.14
N ALA A 157 18.03 -18.89 -1.97
CA ALA A 157 19.39 -18.95 -1.44
C ALA A 157 19.83 -20.39 -1.17
N ASP A 158 18.98 -21.18 -0.49
CA ASP A 158 19.24 -22.60 -0.21
C ASP A 158 19.39 -23.41 -1.53
N ASN A 159 18.57 -23.14 -2.53
CA ASN A 159 18.66 -23.76 -3.86
C ASN A 159 19.95 -23.36 -4.60
N ALA A 160 20.35 -22.09 -4.52
CA ALA A 160 21.58 -21.61 -5.15
C ALA A 160 22.82 -22.29 -4.54
N GLU A 161 22.84 -22.48 -3.22
CA GLU A 161 23.90 -23.25 -2.53
C GLU A 161 23.93 -24.71 -2.99
N ALA A 162 22.78 -25.39 -3.02
CA ALA A 162 22.66 -26.76 -3.46
C ALA A 162 23.10 -26.96 -4.94
N VAL A 163 22.77 -26.02 -5.83
CA VAL A 163 23.22 -26.01 -7.23
C VAL A 163 24.73 -25.81 -7.34
N SER A 164 25.30 -24.95 -6.50
CA SER A 164 26.73 -24.72 -6.43
C SER A 164 27.48 -26.00 -6.03
N ASP A 165 27.04 -26.67 -4.97
CA ASP A 165 27.60 -27.91 -4.47
C ASP A 165 27.53 -29.02 -5.52
N LEU A 166 26.37 -29.18 -6.18
CA LEU A 166 26.19 -30.15 -7.25
C LEU A 166 27.13 -29.86 -8.43
N SER A 167 27.35 -28.61 -8.79
CA SER A 167 28.22 -28.20 -9.87
C SER A 167 29.69 -28.49 -9.54
N GLU A 168 30.08 -28.35 -8.28
CA GLU A 168 31.45 -28.69 -7.82
C GLU A 168 31.71 -30.18 -7.82
N ASP A 169 30.73 -30.96 -7.37
CA ASP A 169 30.83 -32.42 -7.38
C ASP A 169 30.88 -32.97 -8.83
N MET A 170 30.06 -32.46 -9.73
CA MET A 170 30.14 -32.80 -11.15
C MET A 170 31.50 -32.46 -11.76
N ARG A 171 32.13 -31.35 -11.40
CA ARG A 171 33.50 -31.01 -11.86
C ARG A 171 34.52 -32.02 -11.34
N LYS A 172 34.45 -32.44 -10.09
CA LYS A 172 35.33 -33.44 -9.50
C LYS A 172 35.20 -34.81 -10.22
N GLU A 173 33.95 -35.20 -10.52
CA GLU A 173 33.72 -36.45 -11.27
C GLU A 173 34.27 -36.36 -12.70
N LEU A 174 34.07 -35.24 -13.39
CA LEU A 174 34.65 -35.02 -14.73
C LEU A 174 36.18 -35.07 -14.70
N ASP A 175 36.82 -34.43 -13.74
CA ASP A 175 38.28 -34.48 -13.57
C ASP A 175 38.76 -35.92 -13.33
N ASN A 176 38.05 -36.71 -12.55
CA ASN A 176 38.35 -38.13 -12.33
C ASN A 176 38.23 -38.94 -13.63
N ILE A 177 37.20 -38.70 -14.42
CA ILE A 177 37.01 -39.35 -15.72
C ILE A 177 38.11 -38.95 -16.69
N TYR A 178 38.48 -37.69 -16.79
CA TYR A 178 39.60 -37.23 -17.64
C TYR A 178 40.92 -37.85 -17.23
N ASN A 179 41.21 -37.95 -15.93
CA ASN A 179 42.41 -38.62 -15.42
C ASN A 179 42.43 -40.12 -15.77
N ALA A 180 41.30 -40.81 -15.68
CA ALA A 180 41.18 -42.22 -16.08
C ALA A 180 41.39 -42.40 -17.57
N ILE A 181 40.82 -41.54 -18.42
CA ILE A 181 41.04 -41.58 -19.87
C ILE A 181 42.51 -41.30 -20.22
N ALA A 182 43.13 -40.31 -19.58
CA ALA A 182 44.57 -40.03 -19.77
C ALA A 182 45.44 -41.24 -19.42
N ALA A 183 45.16 -41.95 -18.33
CA ALA A 183 45.87 -43.14 -17.90
C ALA A 183 45.70 -44.31 -18.88
N LEU A 184 44.54 -44.45 -19.50
CA LEU A 184 44.26 -45.42 -20.52
C LEU A 184 44.96 -45.08 -21.86
N SER A 185 45.02 -43.80 -22.22
CA SER A 185 45.69 -43.37 -23.47
C SER A 185 47.20 -43.63 -23.47
N VAL A 186 47.84 -43.58 -22.29
CA VAL A 186 49.28 -43.95 -22.17
C VAL A 186 49.54 -45.45 -22.40
N LYS A 187 48.54 -46.32 -22.26
CA LYS A 187 48.64 -47.78 -22.45
C LYS A 187 48.31 -48.23 -23.85
N ILE A 188 47.91 -47.42 -24.79
CA ILE A 188 47.68 -47.80 -26.19
C ILE A 188 49.04 -48.00 -26.82
N PRO A 189 49.43 -49.28 -27.27
CA PRO A 189 50.68 -49.51 -27.94
C PRO A 189 50.69 -48.68 -29.22
N GLN A 190 51.75 -47.89 -29.43
CA GLN A 190 51.90 -47.20 -30.72
C GLN A 190 51.85 -48.25 -31.86
N ALA A 191 50.91 -47.96 -32.78
CA ALA A 191 50.81 -48.85 -33.99
C ALA A 191 52.17 -49.05 -34.62
N ARG A 192 52.57 -50.30 -34.79
CA ARG A 192 53.85 -50.70 -35.42
C ARG A 192 53.97 -49.87 -36.71
N LYS A 193 55.15 -49.27 -36.90
CA LYS A 193 55.49 -48.62 -38.17
C LYS A 193 55.20 -49.59 -39.31
N PRO A 194 54.60 -49.15 -40.42
CA PRO A 194 54.31 -50.04 -41.55
C PRO A 194 55.61 -50.66 -42.02
N ALA A 195 55.59 -52.02 -42.25
CA ALA A 195 56.74 -52.80 -42.75
C ALA A 195 57.25 -52.19 -44.06
N ARG A 196 58.57 -52.03 -44.16
CA ARG A 196 59.24 -51.60 -45.40
C ARG A 196 58.72 -52.46 -46.55
N LYS A 197 58.20 -51.84 -47.59
CA LYS A 197 57.89 -52.50 -48.86
C LYS A 197 59.19 -53.08 -49.44
N ILE A 198 59.25 -54.37 -49.53
CA ILE A 198 60.32 -55.08 -50.28
C ILE A 198 59.97 -54.93 -51.76
N GLY A 199 60.65 -53.97 -52.44
CA GLY A 199 60.48 -53.75 -53.86
C GLY A 199 61.42 -54.72 -54.58
N PHE A 200 60.90 -55.54 -55.48
CA PHE A 200 61.73 -56.28 -56.48
C PHE A 200 62.26 -55.19 -57.44
N GLN A 201 63.64 -55.18 -57.63
CA GLN A 201 64.29 -54.45 -58.71
C GLN A 201 64.03 -55.24 -60.00
N GLN A 202 63.33 -54.70 -60.95
CA GLN A 202 63.29 -55.14 -62.32
C GLN A 202 64.65 -54.82 -62.98
N ALA A 203 65.33 -55.84 -63.46
CA ALA A 203 66.56 -55.69 -64.24
C ALA A 203 66.23 -54.97 -65.56
N GLU A 204 66.88 -53.85 -65.83
CA GLU A 204 66.91 -53.22 -67.14
C GLU A 204 67.65 -54.17 -68.14
N GLN A 205 66.94 -54.69 -69.10
CA GLN A 205 67.50 -55.25 -70.27
C GLN A 205 67.93 -54.09 -71.19
N LYS A 206 69.28 -54.01 -71.41
CA LYS A 206 69.87 -53.30 -72.51
C LYS A 206 69.44 -54.03 -73.80
N ALA A 207 68.87 -53.33 -74.72
CA ALA A 207 68.85 -53.68 -76.13
C ALA A 207 69.62 -52.62 -76.88
N GLU A 208 70.73 -53.12 -77.52
CA GLU A 208 71.48 -52.43 -78.54
C GLU A 208 70.66 -52.44 -79.85
N GLU A 209 70.58 -51.39 -80.53
CA GLU A 209 70.93 -50.97 -81.85
C GLU A 209 70.35 -49.61 -82.21
#